data_bd5c23d3cb20b239e039c1aca986052e
#
_entry.id   bd5c23d3cb20b239e039c1aca986052e
#
_cell.length_a   1.000
_cell.length_b   1.000
_cell.length_c   1.000
_cell.angle_alpha   90.00
_cell.angle_beta   90.00
_cell.angle_gamma   90.00
#
_symmetry.space_group_name_H-M   'P 1'
#
loop_
_entity.id
_entity.type
_entity.pdbx_description
1 polymer ?
#
loop_
_entity_poly.entity_id
_entity_poly.type
_entity_poly.pdbx_seq_one_letter_code
_entity_poly.pdbx_strand_id
1 'polypeptide(L)'
;MQRAVHYLETGSQSPYYNLAFEEYVLTHRTQGDYLLLWQNENTIVVGQNQNTEAEINRPFVEAHHINVVRRSTGGGAVYHDLGNLNYSFITDAGDKASISMDRFTSPVVEALKGLGLQAEASGRNDILVEGRKVSGTAQRLYGQALSDLMGYLVTHLTWDDGTPVVLEQYFDWRAQNDDEVLR
;
A
#
# COMPACT_ATOMS: atom_id res chain seq x y z
N MET A 1 -6.59 -27.16 9.58
CA MET A 1 -5.49 -27.25 8.60
C MET A 1 -4.99 -25.82 8.40
N GLN A 2 -3.70 -25.59 8.54
CA GLN A 2 -3.07 -24.29 8.23
C GLN A 2 -3.06 -24.18 6.69
N ARG A 3 -3.71 -23.14 6.13
CA ARG A 3 -3.66 -22.90 4.69
C ARG A 3 -2.25 -22.46 4.32
N ALA A 4 -1.70 -22.98 3.24
CA ALA A 4 -0.42 -22.51 2.72
C ALA A 4 -0.58 -21.11 2.14
N VAL A 5 0.34 -20.22 2.46
CA VAL A 5 0.43 -18.88 1.88
C VAL A 5 1.45 -18.93 0.74
N HIS A 6 1.03 -18.52 -0.44
CA HIS A 6 1.89 -18.40 -1.63
C HIS A 6 2.48 -16.99 -1.67
N TYR A 7 3.80 -16.91 -1.61
CA TYR A 7 4.52 -15.65 -1.75
C TYR A 7 4.84 -15.37 -3.22
N LEU A 8 4.56 -14.13 -3.66
CA LEU A 8 4.81 -13.67 -5.02
C LEU A 8 5.48 -12.30 -5.00
N GLU A 9 6.42 -12.10 -5.91
CA GLU A 9 7.05 -10.81 -6.20
C GLU A 9 6.84 -10.45 -7.66
N THR A 10 6.66 -9.16 -7.95
CA THR A 10 6.52 -8.69 -9.33
C THR A 10 7.86 -8.54 -10.03
N GLY A 11 8.93 -8.26 -9.27
CA GLY A 11 10.24 -7.92 -9.81
C GLY A 11 10.25 -6.62 -10.64
N SER A 12 9.18 -5.82 -10.57
CA SER A 12 8.98 -4.59 -11.34
C SER A 12 8.75 -3.40 -10.41
N GLN A 13 9.20 -2.21 -10.84
CA GLN A 13 8.90 -0.93 -10.20
C GLN A 13 7.82 -0.13 -10.96
N SER A 14 7.36 -0.66 -12.10
CA SER A 14 6.30 -0.03 -12.89
C SER A 14 4.94 -0.15 -12.19
N PRO A 15 4.28 0.96 -11.85
CA PRO A 15 2.98 0.94 -11.21
C PRO A 15 1.90 0.27 -12.07
N TYR A 16 2.00 0.42 -13.37
CA TYR A 16 1.07 -0.19 -14.33
C TYR A 16 1.15 -1.71 -14.29
N TYR A 17 2.38 -2.24 -14.30
CA TYR A 17 2.59 -3.68 -14.23
C TYR A 17 2.18 -4.24 -12.87
N ASN A 18 2.57 -3.58 -11.78
CA ASN A 18 2.32 -4.05 -10.43
C ASN A 18 0.82 -4.11 -10.11
N LEU A 19 0.05 -3.07 -10.45
CA LEU A 19 -1.40 -3.09 -10.25
C LEU A 19 -2.11 -4.10 -11.17
N ALA A 20 -1.64 -4.25 -12.42
CA ALA A 20 -2.17 -5.27 -13.32
C ALA A 20 -1.87 -6.70 -12.84
N PHE A 21 -0.68 -6.92 -12.27
CA PHE A 21 -0.30 -8.21 -11.69
C PHE A 21 -1.14 -8.54 -10.45
N GLU A 22 -1.35 -7.58 -9.56
CA GLU A 22 -2.24 -7.72 -8.40
C GLU A 22 -3.66 -8.10 -8.83
N GLU A 23 -4.25 -7.35 -9.79
CA GLU A 23 -5.58 -7.63 -10.35
C GLU A 23 -5.62 -9.01 -11.03
N TYR A 24 -4.56 -9.41 -11.74
CA TYR A 24 -4.47 -10.74 -12.34
C TYR A 24 -4.49 -11.86 -11.29
N VAL A 25 -3.70 -11.72 -10.21
CA VAL A 25 -3.70 -12.71 -9.13
C VAL A 25 -5.07 -12.78 -8.46
N LEU A 26 -5.68 -11.63 -8.17
CA LEU A 26 -7.01 -11.54 -7.56
C LEU A 26 -8.08 -12.23 -8.39
N THR A 27 -8.02 -12.09 -9.71
CA THR A 27 -9.09 -12.56 -10.60
C THR A 27 -8.90 -13.99 -11.14
N HIS A 28 -7.66 -14.50 -11.16
CA HIS A 28 -7.33 -15.79 -11.79
C HIS A 28 -6.86 -16.86 -10.78
N ARG A 29 -6.43 -16.45 -9.57
CA ARG A 29 -6.00 -17.38 -8.53
C ARG A 29 -7.12 -17.56 -7.49
N THR A 30 -7.98 -18.52 -7.75
CA THR A 30 -9.21 -18.75 -6.97
C THR A 30 -9.04 -19.66 -5.76
N GLN A 31 -7.85 -20.23 -5.53
CA GLN A 31 -7.57 -21.14 -4.42
C GLN A 31 -6.26 -20.80 -3.72
N GLY A 32 -6.29 -20.79 -2.39
CA GLY A 32 -5.13 -20.49 -1.54
C GLY A 32 -5.09 -19.04 -1.08
N ASP A 33 -4.14 -18.78 -0.20
CA ASP A 33 -3.83 -17.44 0.30
C ASP A 33 -2.55 -16.94 -0.37
N TYR A 34 -2.52 -15.69 -0.80
CA TYR A 34 -1.38 -15.09 -1.49
C TYR A 34 -0.90 -13.85 -0.75
N LEU A 35 0.41 -13.71 -0.66
CA LEU A 35 1.10 -12.49 -0.23
C LEU A 35 1.94 -11.99 -1.38
N LEU A 36 1.66 -10.76 -1.83
CA LEU A 36 2.45 -10.06 -2.82
C LEU A 36 3.24 -8.95 -2.13
N LEU A 37 4.52 -8.81 -2.48
CA LEU A 37 5.34 -7.65 -2.13
C LEU A 37 5.81 -6.96 -3.41
N TRP A 38 5.69 -5.62 -3.45
CA TRP A 38 6.01 -4.83 -4.64
C TRP A 38 6.27 -3.36 -4.30
N GLN A 39 6.96 -2.66 -5.17
CA GLN A 39 7.30 -1.24 -5.05
C GLN A 39 6.98 -0.51 -6.34
N ASN A 40 6.56 0.72 -6.23
CA ASN A 40 6.39 1.62 -7.38
C ASN A 40 7.41 2.74 -7.30
N GLU A 41 7.96 3.11 -8.43
CA GLU A 41 8.76 4.32 -8.57
C GLU A 41 7.85 5.53 -8.83
N ASN A 42 8.14 6.66 -8.19
CA ASN A 42 7.60 7.99 -8.49
C ASN A 42 6.13 7.99 -8.96
N THR A 43 5.19 7.58 -8.10
CA THR A 43 3.81 7.30 -8.51
C THR A 43 2.79 7.88 -7.54
N ILE A 44 1.78 8.58 -8.06
CA ILE A 44 0.53 8.86 -7.36
C ILE A 44 -0.46 7.73 -7.65
N VAL A 45 -0.95 7.06 -6.60
CA VAL A 45 -1.97 6.01 -6.70
C VAL A 45 -3.29 6.55 -6.19
N VAL A 46 -4.21 6.82 -7.11
CA VAL A 46 -5.54 7.35 -6.83
C VAL A 46 -6.48 6.21 -6.43
N GLY A 47 -7.33 6.44 -5.45
CA GLY A 47 -8.35 5.47 -5.04
C GLY A 47 -9.45 5.28 -6.09
N GLN A 48 -10.11 4.12 -6.07
CA GLN A 48 -11.08 3.71 -7.08
C GLN A 48 -12.15 4.78 -7.39
N ASN A 49 -12.66 5.48 -6.37
CA ASN A 49 -13.80 6.40 -6.49
C ASN A 49 -13.41 7.88 -6.50
N GLN A 50 -12.11 8.20 -6.53
CA GLN A 50 -11.65 9.58 -6.51
C GLN A 50 -11.69 10.22 -7.90
N ASN A 51 -11.89 11.53 -7.94
CA ASN A 51 -11.68 12.32 -9.15
C ASN A 51 -10.20 12.66 -9.27
N THR A 52 -9.50 12.03 -10.22
CA THR A 52 -8.06 12.21 -10.41
C THR A 52 -7.64 13.65 -10.53
N GLU A 53 -8.38 14.47 -11.30
CA GLU A 53 -8.04 15.89 -11.52
C GLU A 53 -8.14 16.74 -10.25
N ALA A 54 -8.97 16.31 -9.30
CA ALA A 54 -9.10 16.99 -8.01
C ALA A 54 -8.02 16.57 -7.00
N GLU A 55 -7.34 15.45 -7.26
CA GLU A 55 -6.35 14.85 -6.35
C GLU A 55 -4.90 15.20 -6.73
N ILE A 56 -4.66 15.77 -7.92
CA ILE A 56 -3.30 16.01 -8.42
C ILE A 56 -3.10 17.47 -8.85
N ASN A 57 -1.88 17.96 -8.68
CA ASN A 57 -1.41 19.15 -9.35
C ASN A 57 -0.82 18.74 -10.72
N ARG A 58 -1.64 18.78 -11.78
CA ARG A 58 -1.25 18.31 -13.12
C ARG A 58 0.05 18.94 -13.64
N PRO A 59 0.25 20.30 -13.60
CA PRO A 59 1.51 20.90 -14.03
C PRO A 59 2.73 20.37 -13.28
N PHE A 60 2.60 20.13 -11.96
CA PHE A 60 3.66 19.58 -11.13
C PHE A 60 3.95 18.11 -11.51
N VAL A 61 2.92 17.30 -11.64
CA VAL A 61 3.01 15.89 -12.03
C VAL A 61 3.73 15.72 -13.37
N GLU A 62 3.36 16.55 -14.37
CA GLU A 62 3.97 16.51 -15.69
C GLU A 62 5.43 16.96 -15.67
N ALA A 63 5.73 18.06 -14.95
CA ALA A 63 7.09 18.60 -14.84
C ALA A 63 8.06 17.62 -14.12
N HIS A 64 7.56 16.80 -13.20
CA HIS A 64 8.37 15.84 -12.42
C HIS A 64 8.22 14.40 -12.90
N HIS A 65 7.54 14.18 -14.03
CA HIS A 65 7.33 12.85 -14.62
C HIS A 65 6.75 11.83 -13.64
N ILE A 66 5.80 12.27 -12.81
CA ILE A 66 5.14 11.41 -11.83
C ILE A 66 4.11 10.53 -12.53
N ASN A 67 4.18 9.23 -12.32
CA ASN A 67 3.15 8.31 -12.80
C ASN A 67 1.85 8.53 -12.04
N VAL A 68 0.72 8.51 -12.73
CA VAL A 68 -0.60 8.58 -12.09
C VAL A 68 -1.39 7.34 -12.47
N VAL A 69 -1.74 6.54 -11.48
CA VAL A 69 -2.47 5.29 -11.66
C VAL A 69 -3.66 5.21 -10.70
N ARG A 70 -4.62 4.37 -11.04
CA ARG A 70 -5.79 4.11 -10.19
C ARG A 70 -5.76 2.68 -9.67
N ARG A 71 -5.87 2.51 -8.35
CA ARG A 71 -6.01 1.19 -7.75
C ARG A 71 -7.48 0.73 -7.73
N SER A 72 -7.67 -0.56 -7.59
CA SER A 72 -8.99 -1.21 -7.52
C SER A 72 -9.68 -1.05 -6.16
N THR A 73 -8.94 -0.66 -5.12
CA THR A 73 -9.46 -0.43 -3.77
C THR A 73 -9.86 1.04 -3.56
N GLY A 74 -10.73 1.29 -2.58
CA GLY A 74 -11.13 2.64 -2.18
C GLY A 74 -10.04 3.37 -1.37
N GLY A 75 -10.40 4.53 -0.82
CA GLY A 75 -9.51 5.38 -0.02
C GLY A 75 -8.98 6.60 -0.78
N GLY A 76 -8.16 7.41 -0.12
CA GLY A 76 -7.54 8.62 -0.65
C GLY A 76 -6.36 8.34 -1.59
N ALA A 77 -5.89 9.38 -2.29
CA ALA A 77 -4.67 9.30 -3.09
C ALA A 77 -3.44 9.18 -2.18
N VAL A 78 -2.46 8.42 -2.64
CA VAL A 78 -1.18 8.22 -1.95
C VAL A 78 -0.03 8.33 -2.93
N TYR A 79 1.11 8.83 -2.46
CA TYR A 79 2.33 8.86 -3.24
C TYR A 79 3.21 7.66 -2.89
N HIS A 80 3.72 7.00 -3.90
CA HIS A 80 4.65 5.88 -3.79
C HIS A 80 6.00 6.23 -4.43
N ASP A 81 7.05 5.91 -3.72
CA ASP A 81 8.42 5.86 -4.21
C ASP A 81 9.08 4.53 -3.80
N LEU A 82 10.38 4.39 -4.03
CA LEU A 82 11.11 3.18 -3.66
C LEU A 82 11.31 3.03 -2.14
N GLY A 83 10.95 4.04 -1.34
CA GLY A 83 10.86 3.96 0.11
C GLY A 83 9.56 3.34 0.62
N ASN A 84 8.59 3.05 -0.26
CA ASN A 84 7.36 2.37 0.10
C ASN A 84 7.41 0.91 -0.33
N LEU A 85 7.24 -0.01 0.61
CA LEU A 85 6.93 -1.39 0.31
C LEU A 85 5.42 -1.58 0.32
N ASN A 86 4.84 -1.95 -0.81
CA ASN A 86 3.45 -2.35 -0.89
C ASN A 86 3.32 -3.84 -0.59
N TYR A 87 2.25 -4.22 0.08
CA TYR A 87 1.89 -5.60 0.32
C TYR A 87 0.41 -5.82 0.01
N SER A 88 0.11 -6.96 -0.58
CA SER A 88 -1.27 -7.39 -0.87
C SER A 88 -1.50 -8.77 -0.32
N PHE A 89 -2.53 -8.91 0.52
CA PHE A 89 -3.04 -10.21 0.97
C PHE A 89 -4.29 -10.54 0.17
N ILE A 90 -4.23 -11.58 -0.65
CA ILE A 90 -5.35 -12.08 -1.43
C ILE A 90 -5.76 -13.42 -0.83
N THR A 91 -7.01 -13.53 -0.39
CA THR A 91 -7.52 -14.71 0.31
C THR A 91 -8.99 -14.94 -0.02
N ASP A 92 -9.41 -16.19 0.14
CA ASP A 92 -10.82 -16.58 0.05
C ASP A 92 -11.61 -15.95 1.22
N ALA A 93 -12.62 -15.15 0.90
CA ALA A 93 -13.49 -14.52 1.88
C ALA A 93 -14.47 -15.52 2.55
N GLY A 94 -14.68 -16.68 1.95
CA GLY A 94 -15.70 -17.64 2.38
C GLY A 94 -17.09 -17.03 2.33
N ASP A 95 -17.97 -17.49 3.22
CA ASP A 95 -19.36 -17.00 3.33
C ASP A 95 -19.47 -15.66 4.09
N LYS A 96 -18.36 -15.00 4.42
CA LYS A 96 -18.36 -13.77 5.21
C LYS A 96 -18.47 -12.54 4.31
N ALA A 97 -19.50 -11.74 4.55
CA ALA A 97 -19.71 -10.46 3.88
C ALA A 97 -18.62 -9.40 4.20
N SER A 98 -17.80 -9.63 5.21
CA SER A 98 -16.64 -8.80 5.54
C SER A 98 -15.57 -9.64 6.23
N ILE A 99 -14.31 -9.40 5.89
CA ILE A 99 -13.17 -9.95 6.59
C ILE A 99 -12.66 -8.87 7.55
N SER A 100 -12.40 -9.25 8.82
CA SER A 100 -11.82 -8.32 9.78
C SER A 100 -10.45 -7.85 9.30
N MET A 101 -10.23 -6.54 9.27
CA MET A 101 -8.94 -5.93 8.94
C MET A 101 -7.83 -6.42 9.86
N ASP A 102 -8.15 -6.71 11.14
CA ASP A 102 -7.19 -7.18 12.14
C ASP A 102 -6.47 -8.45 11.71
N ARG A 103 -7.14 -9.32 10.96
CA ARG A 103 -6.54 -10.55 10.43
C ARG A 103 -5.30 -10.26 9.55
N PHE A 104 -5.29 -9.12 8.89
CA PHE A 104 -4.23 -8.75 7.95
C PHE A 104 -3.25 -7.73 8.52
N THR A 105 -3.70 -6.86 9.41
CA THR A 105 -2.82 -5.88 10.05
C THR A 105 -1.99 -6.51 11.16
N SER A 106 -2.53 -7.50 11.91
CA SER A 106 -1.80 -8.17 12.99
C SER A 106 -0.47 -8.79 12.57
N PRO A 107 -0.37 -9.55 11.46
CA PRO A 107 0.91 -10.10 11.01
C PRO A 107 1.96 -9.01 10.71
N VAL A 108 1.54 -7.87 10.16
CA VAL A 108 2.44 -6.75 9.87
C VAL A 108 2.92 -6.09 11.17
N VAL A 109 2.00 -5.86 12.11
CA VAL A 109 2.33 -5.34 13.45
C VAL A 109 3.31 -6.26 14.17
N GLU A 110 3.08 -7.58 14.15
CA GLU A 110 3.97 -8.56 14.79
C GLU A 110 5.35 -8.61 14.11
N ALA A 111 5.41 -8.48 12.79
CA ALA A 111 6.67 -8.39 12.07
C ALA A 111 7.47 -7.13 12.48
N LEU A 112 6.80 -5.97 12.58
CA LEU A 112 7.43 -4.73 13.04
C LEU A 112 7.92 -4.84 14.48
N LYS A 113 7.14 -5.45 15.38
CA LYS A 113 7.57 -5.73 16.75
C LYS A 113 8.77 -6.67 16.78
N GLY A 114 8.81 -7.67 15.91
CA GLY A 114 9.95 -8.57 15.76
C GLY A 114 11.24 -7.86 15.35
N LEU A 115 11.13 -6.70 14.68
CA LEU A 115 12.24 -5.80 14.36
C LEU A 115 12.59 -4.81 15.50
N GLY A 116 11.92 -4.92 16.65
CA GLY A 116 12.17 -4.07 17.82
C GLY A 116 11.39 -2.77 17.84
N LEU A 117 10.43 -2.58 16.92
CA LEU A 117 9.62 -1.36 16.85
C LEU A 117 8.37 -1.45 17.73
N GLN A 118 7.94 -0.32 18.30
CA GLN A 118 6.68 -0.24 19.05
C GLN A 118 5.52 0.01 18.09
N ALA A 119 5.09 -1.07 17.41
CA ALA A 119 4.03 -1.02 16.42
C ALA A 119 2.67 -1.39 17.02
N GLU A 120 1.63 -0.68 16.59
CA GLU A 120 0.24 -0.96 16.95
C GLU A 120 -0.71 -0.70 15.78
N ALA A 121 -1.83 -1.43 15.72
CA ALA A 121 -2.92 -1.11 14.81
C ALA A 121 -3.75 0.02 15.40
N SER A 122 -4.15 0.99 14.58
CA SER A 122 -4.93 2.15 15.00
C SER A 122 -6.09 2.44 14.05
N GLY A 123 -7.23 2.80 14.62
CA GLY A 123 -8.42 3.11 13.84
C GLY A 123 -8.89 1.93 12.98
N ARG A 124 -9.30 2.24 11.75
CA ARG A 124 -9.83 1.23 10.82
C ARG A 124 -8.77 0.49 10.03
N ASN A 125 -7.68 1.17 9.68
CA ASN A 125 -6.81 0.74 8.59
C ASN A 125 -5.37 1.25 8.70
N ASP A 126 -4.97 1.82 9.84
CA ASP A 126 -3.65 2.39 10.04
C ASP A 126 -2.79 1.49 10.94
N ILE A 127 -1.48 1.48 10.68
CA ILE A 127 -0.50 0.94 11.60
C ILE A 127 0.41 2.10 12.02
N LEU A 128 0.59 2.24 13.32
CA LEU A 128 1.44 3.26 13.92
C LEU A 128 2.71 2.61 14.48
N VAL A 129 3.81 3.33 14.41
CA VAL A 129 5.05 3.05 15.15
C VAL A 129 5.36 4.30 15.97
N GLU A 130 5.44 4.14 17.29
CA GLU A 130 5.68 5.26 18.23
C GLU A 130 4.67 6.41 18.03
N GLY A 131 3.40 6.07 17.77
CA GLY A 131 2.33 7.02 17.55
C GLY A 131 2.29 7.67 16.15
N ARG A 132 3.19 7.31 15.25
CA ARG A 132 3.26 7.84 13.86
C ARG A 132 2.78 6.80 12.87
N LYS A 133 1.97 7.22 11.91
CA LYS A 133 1.46 6.34 10.86
C LYS A 133 2.58 5.92 9.91
N VAL A 134 2.82 4.61 9.85
CA VAL A 134 3.79 3.98 8.94
C VAL A 134 3.14 3.11 7.87
N SER A 135 1.85 2.78 8.03
CA SER A 135 1.11 1.98 7.06
C SER A 135 -0.36 2.40 7.02
N GLY A 136 -0.93 2.33 5.84
CA GLY A 136 -2.37 2.42 5.62
C GLY A 136 -2.84 1.27 4.74
N THR A 137 -4.02 0.74 5.00
CA THR A 137 -4.57 -0.39 4.26
C THR A 137 -5.91 -0.06 3.64
N ALA A 138 -6.22 -0.71 2.51
CA ALA A 138 -7.52 -0.65 1.87
C ALA A 138 -7.95 -2.06 1.46
N GLN A 139 -9.23 -2.36 1.52
CA GLN A 139 -9.79 -3.67 1.22
C GLN A 139 -10.79 -3.59 0.07
N ARG A 140 -10.80 -4.63 -0.74
CA ARG A 140 -11.82 -4.87 -1.77
C ARG A 140 -12.33 -6.30 -1.68
N LEU A 141 -13.61 -6.49 -1.91
CA LEU A 141 -14.21 -7.80 -2.19
C LEU A 141 -14.38 -7.94 -3.69
N TYR A 142 -13.91 -9.06 -4.25
CA TYR A 142 -14.07 -9.38 -5.66
C TYR A 142 -14.97 -10.62 -5.79
N GLY A 143 -16.12 -10.46 -6.46
CA GLY A 143 -17.12 -11.51 -6.49
C GLY A 143 -17.70 -11.83 -5.11
N GLN A 144 -18.11 -13.07 -4.90
CA GLN A 144 -18.65 -13.53 -3.62
C GLN A 144 -17.61 -14.20 -2.70
N ALA A 145 -16.41 -14.45 -3.18
CA ALA A 145 -15.47 -15.36 -2.52
C ALA A 145 -14.06 -14.82 -2.28
N LEU A 146 -13.63 -13.75 -2.95
CA LEU A 146 -12.24 -13.27 -2.86
C LEU A 146 -12.16 -11.90 -2.17
N SER A 147 -11.21 -11.77 -1.27
CA SER A 147 -10.85 -10.51 -0.64
C SER A 147 -9.41 -10.15 -0.97
N ASP A 148 -9.23 -8.93 -1.42
CA ASP A 148 -7.94 -8.29 -1.59
C ASP A 148 -7.78 -7.20 -0.54
N LEU A 149 -6.68 -7.26 0.18
CA LEU A 149 -6.27 -6.21 1.09
C LEU A 149 -4.89 -5.72 0.67
N MET A 150 -4.85 -4.52 0.14
CA MET A 150 -3.63 -3.81 -0.20
C MET A 150 -3.23 -2.88 0.94
N GLY A 151 -1.98 -2.91 1.30
CA GLY A 151 -1.39 -1.96 2.22
C GLY A 151 -0.01 -1.51 1.74
N TYR A 152 0.49 -0.46 2.32
CA TYR A 152 1.84 0.02 2.12
C TYR A 152 2.55 0.20 3.46
N LEU A 153 3.86 0.04 3.44
CA LEU A 153 4.73 0.26 4.58
C LEU A 153 5.90 1.13 4.13
N VAL A 154 6.12 2.23 4.81
CA VAL A 154 7.31 3.06 4.61
C VAL A 154 8.51 2.34 5.24
N THR A 155 9.44 1.86 4.42
CA THR A 155 10.52 0.99 4.87
C THR A 155 11.89 1.66 4.84
N HIS A 156 12.17 2.42 3.80
CA HIS A 156 13.47 3.04 3.59
C HIS A 156 13.30 4.36 2.87
N LEU A 157 13.95 5.37 3.40
CA LEU A 157 13.97 6.69 2.79
C LEU A 157 15.40 7.17 2.78
N THR A 158 15.83 7.61 1.61
CA THR A 158 17.06 8.36 1.45
C THR A 158 16.71 9.70 0.79
N TRP A 159 17.32 10.76 1.28
CA TRP A 159 17.27 12.04 0.58
C TRP A 159 17.99 11.93 -0.77
N ASP A 160 17.76 12.89 -1.68
CA ASP A 160 18.41 12.94 -3.01
C ASP A 160 19.94 12.91 -2.94
N ASP A 161 20.54 13.28 -1.82
CA ASP A 161 21.97 13.20 -1.54
C ASP A 161 22.43 11.82 -1.02
N GLY A 162 21.50 10.85 -0.90
CA GLY A 162 21.79 9.49 -0.42
C GLY A 162 21.84 9.34 1.09
N THR A 163 21.57 10.39 1.86
CA THR A 163 21.53 10.30 3.33
C THR A 163 20.28 9.55 3.80
N PRO A 164 20.39 8.64 4.79
CA PRO A 164 19.21 7.98 5.35
C PRO A 164 18.25 9.00 5.95
N VAL A 165 16.98 8.92 5.58
CA VAL A 165 15.93 9.70 6.23
C VAL A 165 15.57 9.02 7.54
N VAL A 166 15.76 9.69 8.64
CA VAL A 166 15.14 9.29 9.90
C VAL A 166 13.63 9.47 9.73
N LEU A 167 12.83 8.48 10.09
CA LEU A 167 11.35 8.49 9.95
C LEU A 167 10.73 9.82 10.39
N GLU A 168 11.30 10.44 11.41
CA GLU A 168 10.91 11.73 11.93
C GLU A 168 11.03 12.87 10.91
N GLN A 169 12.16 12.92 10.21
CA GLN A 169 12.44 13.93 9.18
C GLN A 169 11.58 13.71 7.92
N TYR A 170 11.25 12.47 7.60
CA TYR A 170 10.39 12.14 6.47
C TYR A 170 8.95 12.63 6.68
N PHE A 171 8.39 12.43 7.86
CA PHE A 171 7.03 12.90 8.13
C PHE A 171 6.95 14.42 8.10
N ASP A 172 7.99 15.11 8.57
CA ASP A 172 8.06 16.57 8.49
C ASP A 172 8.20 17.05 7.04
N TRP A 173 9.04 16.40 6.25
CA TRP A 173 9.17 16.69 4.82
C TRP A 173 7.87 16.40 4.07
N ARG A 174 7.25 15.27 4.34
CA ARG A 174 5.99 14.88 3.70
C ARG A 174 4.86 15.84 4.05
N ALA A 175 4.72 16.22 5.31
CA ALA A 175 3.72 17.20 5.74
C ALA A 175 3.89 18.56 5.04
N GLN A 176 5.13 18.92 4.66
CA GLN A 176 5.42 20.15 3.92
C GLN A 176 5.17 20.03 2.42
N ASN A 177 5.26 18.82 1.83
CA ASN A 177 5.24 18.60 0.38
C ASN A 177 3.99 17.85 -0.14
N ASP A 178 3.22 17.18 0.73
CA ASP A 178 1.98 16.49 0.31
C ASP A 178 1.01 17.45 -0.40
N ASP A 179 0.97 18.70 0.00
CA ASP A 179 0.15 19.73 -0.64
C ASP A 179 0.62 20.08 -2.06
N GLU A 180 1.90 19.93 -2.39
CA GLU A 180 2.43 20.18 -3.74
C GLU A 180 2.25 18.98 -4.66
N VAL A 181 2.33 17.76 -4.13
CA VAL A 181 2.23 16.52 -4.92
C VAL A 181 0.79 16.13 -5.19
N LEU A 182 -0.12 16.36 -4.23
CA LEU A 182 -1.52 15.90 -4.29
C LEU A 182 -2.52 17.00 -4.69
N ARG A 183 -2.09 18.20 -4.97
CA ARG A 183 -2.91 19.31 -5.48
C ARG A 183 -2.51 19.58 -6.93
#